data_f97a17991d0de9abfcd54128103608a0
#
_entry.id   f97a17991d0de9abfcd54128103608a0
#
_cell.length_a   1.000
_cell.length_b   1.000
_cell.length_c   1.000
_cell.angle_alpha   90.00
_cell.angle_beta   90.00
_cell.angle_gamma   90.00
#
_symmetry.space_group_name_H-M   'P 1'
#
loop_
_entity.id
_entity.type
_entity.pdbx_description
1 polymer ?
#
loop_
_entity_poly.entity_id
_entity_poly.type
_entity_poly.pdbx_seq_one_letter_code
_entity_poly.pdbx_strand_id
1 'polypeptide(L)'
;MVIVRYEGPVGGPGMPEMLDSTSRITAICREKNIVVGLMTDGRFSGGSVGLVIGHVGPEAATGGPIGLLENGDTIEVNLDKNELNCKQLKDPHAYKTRKLRWESKLGENNNIHPAVGEADTRLLNRMRCSAVSAVYGAGMHPNGSLWVSNPRKPEVSNFLPKNKFK
;
A
#
# COMPACT_ATOMS: atom_id res chain seq x y z
N MET A 1 -4.93 -5.82 14.60
CA MET A 1 -5.08 -5.63 13.14
C MET A 1 -3.96 -6.36 12.43
N VAL A 2 -4.22 -7.05 11.34
CA VAL A 2 -3.23 -7.65 10.45
C VAL A 2 -3.02 -6.71 9.26
N ILE A 3 -1.75 -6.51 8.85
CA ILE A 3 -1.41 -5.58 7.77
C ILE A 3 -0.60 -6.32 6.72
N VAL A 4 -1.16 -6.40 5.50
CA VAL A 4 -0.50 -6.99 4.32
C VAL A 4 0.01 -5.84 3.46
N ARG A 5 1.30 -5.86 3.14
CA ARG A 5 1.99 -4.73 2.49
C ARG A 5 2.70 -5.17 1.23
N TYR A 6 3.00 -4.21 0.36
CA TYR A 6 3.69 -4.40 -0.93
C TYR A 6 2.84 -5.14 -1.97
N GLU A 7 1.51 -5.09 -1.81
CA GLU A 7 0.53 -5.72 -2.69
C GLU A 7 -0.26 -4.69 -3.52
N GLY A 8 0.13 -3.44 -3.42
CA GLY A 8 -0.52 -2.35 -4.15
C GLY A 8 -0.20 -2.33 -5.65
N PRO A 9 -0.94 -1.52 -6.43
CA PRO A 9 -0.74 -1.41 -7.88
C PRO A 9 0.70 -1.07 -8.25
N VAL A 10 1.30 -0.13 -7.52
CA VAL A 10 2.72 0.19 -7.67
C VAL A 10 3.52 -0.82 -6.86
N GLY A 11 4.30 -1.62 -7.55
CA GLY A 11 5.22 -2.60 -6.97
C GLY A 11 4.66 -3.98 -6.74
N GLY A 12 3.39 -4.12 -6.53
CA GLY A 12 2.76 -5.42 -6.38
C GLY A 12 2.68 -6.20 -7.69
N PRO A 13 2.39 -7.51 -7.62
CA PRO A 13 2.24 -8.35 -8.82
C PRO A 13 0.92 -8.13 -9.56
N GLY A 14 0.20 -7.09 -9.25
CA GLY A 14 -1.13 -6.83 -9.75
C GLY A 14 -2.14 -6.78 -8.62
N MET A 15 -3.06 -7.73 -8.58
CA MET A 15 -4.07 -7.85 -7.54
C MET A 15 -4.00 -9.25 -6.93
N PRO A 16 -3.14 -9.48 -5.93
CA PRO A 16 -3.09 -10.78 -5.28
C PRO A 16 -4.42 -11.08 -4.59
N GLU A 17 -4.83 -12.33 -4.66
CA GLU A 17 -6.07 -12.78 -4.04
C GLU A 17 -5.93 -12.78 -2.50
N MET A 18 -6.78 -12.04 -1.84
CA MET A 18 -6.82 -11.93 -0.37
C MET A 18 -7.86 -12.86 0.27
N LEU A 19 -8.58 -13.68 -0.54
CA LEU A 19 -9.67 -14.51 -0.05
C LEU A 19 -9.22 -15.53 1.00
N ASP A 20 -8.10 -16.19 0.77
CA ASP A 20 -7.55 -17.16 1.72
C ASP A 20 -7.21 -16.49 3.07
N SER A 21 -6.52 -15.36 3.03
CA SER A 21 -6.16 -14.61 4.23
C SER A 21 -7.40 -14.12 4.99
N THR A 22 -8.39 -13.56 4.29
CA THR A 22 -9.64 -13.08 4.91
C THR A 22 -10.46 -14.22 5.49
N SER A 23 -10.55 -15.36 4.79
CA SER A 23 -11.29 -16.54 5.24
C SER A 23 -10.69 -17.14 6.51
N ARG A 24 -9.35 -17.30 6.54
CA ARG A 24 -8.64 -17.81 7.72
C ARG A 24 -8.79 -16.89 8.93
N ILE A 25 -8.63 -15.57 8.75
CA ILE A 25 -8.82 -14.60 9.82
C ILE A 25 -10.26 -14.64 10.33
N THR A 26 -11.25 -14.69 9.43
CA THR A 26 -12.66 -14.77 9.80
C THR A 26 -12.97 -16.05 10.61
N ALA A 27 -12.40 -17.20 10.22
CA ALA A 27 -12.56 -18.45 10.95
C ALA A 27 -11.99 -18.34 12.37
N ILE A 28 -10.77 -17.80 12.53
CA ILE A 28 -10.13 -17.58 13.84
C ILE A 28 -10.94 -16.60 14.69
N CYS A 29 -11.46 -15.54 14.09
CA CYS A 29 -12.30 -14.57 14.79
C CYS A 29 -13.56 -15.20 15.37
N ARG A 30 -14.22 -16.06 14.60
CA ARG A 30 -15.41 -16.80 15.06
C ARG A 30 -15.06 -17.81 16.16
N GLU A 31 -14.02 -18.62 15.96
CA GLU A 31 -13.59 -19.63 16.93
C GLU A 31 -13.21 -19.01 18.27
N LYS A 32 -12.47 -17.91 18.26
CA LYS A 32 -11.92 -17.26 19.47
C LYS A 32 -12.78 -16.12 20.00
N ASN A 33 -13.89 -15.82 19.36
CA ASN A 33 -14.76 -14.67 19.67
C ASN A 33 -13.98 -13.34 19.80
N ILE A 34 -13.10 -13.08 18.83
CA ILE A 34 -12.29 -11.86 18.75
C ILE A 34 -12.57 -11.12 17.45
N VAL A 35 -12.24 -9.83 17.42
CA VAL A 35 -12.32 -9.00 16.22
C VAL A 35 -10.91 -8.67 15.74
N VAL A 36 -10.60 -9.04 14.50
CA VAL A 36 -9.32 -8.71 13.85
C VAL A 36 -9.63 -7.94 12.57
N GLY A 37 -9.13 -6.71 12.48
CA GLY A 37 -9.16 -5.95 11.23
C GLY A 37 -8.02 -6.38 10.30
N LEU A 38 -8.24 -6.23 9.00
CA LEU A 38 -7.26 -6.49 7.95
C LEU A 38 -7.08 -5.23 7.10
N MET A 39 -5.82 -4.81 6.92
CA MET A 39 -5.47 -3.62 6.14
C MET A 39 -4.42 -3.97 5.09
N THR A 40 -4.53 -3.39 3.90
CA THR A 40 -3.59 -3.62 2.80
C THR A 40 -3.50 -2.43 1.86
N ASP A 41 -2.35 -2.24 1.22
CA ASP A 41 -2.20 -1.35 0.06
C ASP A 41 -2.70 -2.01 -1.25
N GLY A 42 -2.99 -3.32 -1.22
CA GLY A 42 -3.65 -4.06 -2.28
C GLY A 42 -5.18 -3.95 -2.25
N ARG A 43 -5.86 -4.97 -2.75
CA ARG A 43 -7.32 -5.00 -2.93
C ARG A 43 -7.94 -6.17 -2.18
N PHE A 44 -9.23 -6.00 -1.85
CA PHE A 44 -10.10 -7.07 -1.39
C PHE A 44 -11.16 -7.40 -2.44
N SER A 45 -11.56 -8.67 -2.50
CA SER A 45 -12.72 -9.08 -3.30
C SER A 45 -14.03 -8.73 -2.60
N GLY A 46 -15.13 -8.76 -3.36
CA GLY A 46 -16.46 -8.46 -2.83
C GLY A 46 -16.99 -9.45 -1.77
N GLY A 47 -16.32 -10.58 -1.56
CA GLY A 47 -16.66 -11.56 -0.53
C GLY A 47 -16.01 -11.30 0.84
N SER A 48 -15.23 -10.24 0.98
CA SER A 48 -14.55 -9.90 2.24
C SER A 48 -15.54 -9.39 3.29
N VAL A 49 -15.41 -9.88 4.52
CA VAL A 49 -16.30 -9.57 5.65
C VAL A 49 -15.49 -9.05 6.84
N GLY A 50 -16.07 -8.11 7.59
CA GLY A 50 -15.48 -7.53 8.79
C GLY A 50 -14.79 -6.18 8.52
N LEU A 51 -13.89 -5.76 9.41
CA LEU A 51 -13.13 -4.53 9.25
C LEU A 51 -11.98 -4.76 8.25
N VAL A 52 -12.23 -4.45 7.00
CA VAL A 52 -11.22 -4.54 5.92
C VAL A 52 -10.99 -3.16 5.31
N ILE A 53 -9.71 -2.78 5.17
CA ILE A 53 -9.28 -1.49 4.65
C ILE A 53 -8.30 -1.76 3.51
N GLY A 54 -8.76 -1.59 2.28
CA GLY A 54 -7.96 -1.77 1.06
C GLY A 54 -7.51 -0.45 0.47
N HIS A 55 -6.66 -0.54 -0.55
CA HIS A 55 -6.14 0.61 -1.31
C HIS A 55 -5.47 1.67 -0.45
N VAL A 56 -4.81 1.25 0.65
CA VAL A 56 -4.10 2.19 1.52
C VAL A 56 -2.91 2.77 0.76
N GLY A 57 -2.96 4.05 0.53
CA GLY A 57 -1.94 4.79 -0.22
C GLY A 57 -1.39 6.00 0.54
N PRO A 58 -0.20 6.45 0.16
CA PRO A 58 0.74 5.85 -0.81
C PRO A 58 1.18 4.46 -0.40
N GLU A 59 1.40 3.57 -1.40
CA GLU A 59 1.73 2.17 -1.19
C GLU A 59 3.05 1.97 -0.44
N ALA A 60 3.18 0.82 0.22
CA ALA A 60 4.42 0.45 0.91
C ALA A 60 5.64 0.46 -0.03
N ALA A 61 5.43 0.05 -1.26
CA ALA A 61 6.46 -0.03 -2.27
C ALA A 61 7.01 1.35 -2.71
N THR A 62 6.24 2.41 -2.54
CA THR A 62 6.68 3.81 -2.77
C THR A 62 7.17 4.49 -1.48
N GLY A 63 7.29 3.75 -0.39
CA GLY A 63 7.66 4.27 0.92
C GLY A 63 6.56 5.10 1.58
N GLY A 64 5.31 4.79 1.26
CA GLY A 64 4.16 5.32 1.96
C GLY A 64 4.11 4.88 3.42
N PRO A 65 3.29 5.54 4.27
CA PRO A 65 3.22 5.26 5.71
C PRO A 65 2.98 3.78 6.04
N ILE A 66 2.18 3.07 5.25
CA ILE A 66 1.92 1.64 5.45
C ILE A 66 3.22 0.81 5.37
N GLY A 67 4.20 1.23 4.54
CA GLY A 67 5.51 0.59 4.44
C GLY A 67 6.40 0.78 5.67
N LEU A 68 6.10 1.77 6.49
CA LEU A 68 6.88 2.15 7.67
C LEU A 68 6.34 1.57 8.98
N LEU A 69 5.20 0.86 8.93
CA LEU A 69 4.59 0.24 10.11
C LEU A 69 5.44 -0.90 10.65
N GLU A 70 5.46 -1.03 11.97
CA GLU A 70 6.15 -2.08 12.72
C GLU A 70 5.18 -2.85 13.60
N ASN A 71 5.53 -4.08 13.97
CA ASN A 71 4.72 -4.87 14.88
C ASN A 71 4.59 -4.14 16.23
N GLY A 72 3.37 -4.07 16.74
CA GLY A 72 3.05 -3.34 17.97
C GLY A 72 2.59 -1.90 17.75
N ASP A 73 2.61 -1.39 16.52
CA ASP A 73 2.07 -0.08 16.23
C ASP A 73 0.56 -0.01 16.46
N THR A 74 0.12 1.14 16.95
CA THR A 74 -1.30 1.44 17.20
C THR A 74 -1.90 2.12 15.97
N ILE A 75 -2.86 1.46 15.35
CA ILE A 75 -3.62 2.01 14.22
C ILE A 75 -4.93 2.62 14.74
N GLU A 76 -5.13 3.88 14.43
CA GLU A 76 -6.34 4.64 14.77
C GLU A 76 -7.22 4.76 13.52
N VAL A 77 -8.44 4.23 13.62
CA VAL A 77 -9.45 4.33 12.54
C VAL A 77 -10.62 5.16 13.07
N ASN A 78 -10.90 6.27 12.42
CA ASN A 78 -12.04 7.13 12.75
C ASN A 78 -12.94 7.24 11.52
N LEU A 79 -14.06 6.55 11.54
CA LEU A 79 -15.01 6.51 10.42
C LEU A 79 -15.78 7.83 10.26
N ASP A 80 -16.06 8.52 11.36
CA ASP A 80 -16.81 9.79 11.32
C ASP A 80 -16.00 10.91 10.64
N LYS A 81 -14.67 10.87 10.84
CA LYS A 81 -13.75 11.86 10.26
C LYS A 81 -13.08 11.36 8.98
N ASN A 82 -13.31 10.12 8.58
CA ASN A 82 -12.61 9.47 7.47
C ASN A 82 -11.08 9.51 7.65
N GLU A 83 -10.59 9.20 8.87
CA GLU A 83 -9.18 9.25 9.21
C GLU A 83 -8.63 7.85 9.50
N LEU A 84 -7.46 7.59 8.96
CA LEU A 84 -6.66 6.40 9.22
C LEU A 84 -5.25 6.84 9.59
N ASN A 85 -4.83 6.57 10.82
CA ASN A 85 -3.56 7.05 11.36
C ASN A 85 -2.79 5.93 12.08
N CYS A 86 -1.47 6.07 12.14
CA CYS A 86 -0.62 5.32 13.06
C CYS A 86 -0.11 6.26 14.14
N LYS A 87 -0.38 5.92 15.40
CA LYS A 87 0.00 6.77 16.54
C LYS A 87 1.50 7.06 16.57
N GLN A 88 2.33 6.06 16.33
CA GLN A 88 3.79 6.17 16.38
C GLN A 88 4.34 7.01 15.22
N LEU A 89 3.70 6.98 14.06
CA LEU A 89 4.14 7.79 12.91
C LEU A 89 3.71 9.26 12.98
N LYS A 90 2.90 9.64 13.97
CA LYS A 90 2.60 11.06 14.25
C LYS A 90 3.83 11.80 14.81
N ASP A 91 4.77 11.09 15.42
CA ASP A 91 6.05 11.66 15.82
C ASP A 91 6.97 11.84 14.59
N PRO A 92 7.38 13.07 14.27
CA PRO A 92 8.22 13.36 13.11
C PRO A 92 9.58 12.65 13.15
N HIS A 93 10.13 12.44 14.34
CA HIS A 93 11.42 11.77 14.52
C HIS A 93 11.29 10.28 14.22
N ALA A 94 10.27 9.62 14.76
CA ALA A 94 9.99 8.21 14.48
C ALA A 94 9.71 7.99 12.98
N TYR A 95 8.88 8.85 12.39
CA TYR A 95 8.61 8.83 10.95
C TYR A 95 9.89 8.92 10.12
N LYS A 96 10.73 9.93 10.39
CA LYS A 96 11.99 10.15 9.66
C LYS A 96 12.95 8.97 9.80
N THR A 97 13.10 8.45 11.01
CA THR A 97 13.98 7.30 11.29
C THR A 97 13.53 6.06 10.52
N ARG A 98 12.22 5.73 10.54
CA ARG A 98 11.68 4.58 9.81
C ARG A 98 11.77 4.79 8.30
N LYS A 99 11.57 6.02 7.83
CA LYS A 99 11.71 6.36 6.41
C LYS A 99 13.13 6.16 5.91
N LEU A 100 14.13 6.62 6.64
CA LEU A 100 15.55 6.40 6.30
C LEU A 100 15.90 4.91 6.29
N ARG A 101 15.39 4.13 7.24
CA ARG A 101 15.57 2.66 7.28
C ARG A 101 14.90 1.99 6.08
N TRP A 102 13.75 2.48 5.65
CA TRP A 102 13.08 1.98 4.44
C TRP A 102 13.90 2.33 3.19
N GLU A 103 14.39 3.57 3.08
CA GLU A 103 15.19 4.05 1.96
C GLU A 103 16.54 3.32 1.84
N SER A 104 17.19 2.99 2.96
CA SER A 104 18.46 2.26 2.93
C SER A 104 18.35 0.90 2.23
N LYS A 105 17.20 0.25 2.30
CA LYS A 105 16.94 -1.02 1.63
C LYS A 105 16.81 -0.90 0.11
N LEU A 106 16.55 0.28 -0.43
CA LEU A 106 16.44 0.51 -1.88
C LEU A 106 17.81 0.42 -2.56
N GLY A 107 18.86 0.99 -1.92
CA GLY A 107 20.19 1.07 -2.50
C GLY A 107 20.82 -0.29 -2.80
N GLU A 108 20.39 -1.32 -2.10
CA GLU A 108 20.89 -2.68 -2.24
C GLU A 108 20.25 -3.45 -3.41
N ASN A 109 19.12 -2.95 -3.96
CA ASN A 109 18.31 -3.66 -4.95
C ASN A 109 17.75 -2.75 -6.06
N ASN A 110 18.63 -2.06 -6.80
CA ASN A 110 18.26 -1.24 -7.98
C ASN A 110 17.08 -0.26 -7.72
N ASN A 111 17.02 0.34 -6.54
CA ASN A 111 15.93 1.21 -6.09
C ASN A 111 14.54 0.54 -5.98
N ILE A 112 14.48 -0.77 -5.90
CA ILE A 112 13.26 -1.52 -5.63
C ILE A 112 13.36 -2.07 -4.20
N HIS A 113 12.33 -1.86 -3.38
CA HIS A 113 12.34 -2.42 -2.03
C HIS A 113 12.31 -3.96 -2.08
N PRO A 114 13.19 -4.68 -1.33
CA PRO A 114 13.31 -6.14 -1.42
C PRO A 114 12.01 -6.90 -1.20
N ALA A 115 11.08 -6.35 -0.38
CA ALA A 115 9.79 -6.97 -0.12
C ALA A 115 8.84 -7.00 -1.33
N VAL A 116 9.14 -6.27 -2.39
CA VAL A 116 8.36 -6.31 -3.64
C VAL A 116 8.58 -7.62 -4.40
N GLY A 117 9.74 -8.23 -4.20
CA GLY A 117 10.16 -9.41 -4.95
C GLY A 117 10.52 -9.13 -6.42
N GLU A 118 11.05 -10.13 -7.09
CA GLU A 118 11.33 -10.07 -8.52
C GLU A 118 10.06 -10.30 -9.35
N ALA A 119 10.05 -9.78 -10.57
CA ALA A 119 8.96 -10.06 -11.50
C ALA A 119 9.28 -11.33 -12.30
N ASP A 120 8.45 -12.35 -12.16
CA ASP A 120 8.64 -13.66 -12.80
C ASP A 120 8.61 -13.61 -14.33
N THR A 121 8.03 -12.56 -14.90
CA THR A 121 7.92 -12.39 -16.35
C THR A 121 8.22 -10.95 -16.78
N ARG A 122 8.69 -10.82 -18.03
CA ARG A 122 8.88 -9.51 -18.66
C ARG A 122 7.59 -8.70 -18.73
N LEU A 123 6.46 -9.37 -18.93
CA LEU A 123 5.14 -8.73 -18.98
C LEU A 123 4.79 -8.13 -17.60
N LEU A 124 4.93 -8.90 -16.54
CA LEU A 124 4.67 -8.45 -15.19
C LEU A 124 5.55 -7.25 -14.82
N ASN A 125 6.84 -7.30 -15.18
CA ASN A 125 7.75 -6.19 -14.96
C ASN A 125 7.30 -4.91 -15.69
N ARG A 126 6.84 -5.04 -16.95
CA ARG A 126 6.26 -3.93 -17.71
C ARG A 126 5.02 -3.35 -17.04
N MET A 127 4.11 -4.21 -16.58
CA MET A 127 2.90 -3.78 -15.88
C MET A 127 3.26 -3.03 -14.59
N ARG A 128 4.17 -3.56 -13.78
CA ARG A 128 4.68 -2.88 -12.58
C ARG A 128 5.25 -1.50 -12.89
N CYS A 129 6.03 -1.41 -13.97
CA CYS A 129 6.63 -0.15 -14.39
C CYS A 129 5.63 0.88 -14.93
N SER A 130 4.44 0.47 -15.32
CA SER A 130 3.41 1.35 -15.88
C SER A 130 2.29 1.66 -14.91
N ALA A 131 2.16 0.90 -13.83
CA ALA A 131 1.09 1.08 -12.85
C ALA A 131 1.21 2.40 -12.09
N VAL A 132 0.09 3.06 -11.88
CA VAL A 132 -0.03 4.28 -11.11
C VAL A 132 -0.60 3.93 -9.73
N SER A 133 -0.22 4.68 -8.70
CA SER A 133 -0.71 4.47 -7.33
C SER A 133 -2.24 4.45 -7.25
N ALA A 134 -2.75 3.66 -6.29
CA ALA A 134 -4.18 3.62 -5.97
C ALA A 134 -4.73 5.01 -5.60
N VAL A 135 -3.91 5.89 -5.04
CA VAL A 135 -4.24 7.30 -4.76
C VAL A 135 -4.66 8.05 -6.02
N TYR A 136 -4.17 7.64 -7.19
CA TYR A 136 -4.46 8.24 -8.49
C TYR A 136 -5.30 7.34 -9.40
N GLY A 137 -5.96 6.33 -8.82
CA GLY A 137 -6.89 5.46 -9.54
C GLY A 137 -6.30 4.18 -10.09
N ALA A 138 -5.06 3.83 -9.76
CA ALA A 138 -4.43 2.54 -10.09
C ALA A 138 -4.42 2.18 -11.58
N GLY A 139 -4.47 3.18 -12.46
CA GLY A 139 -4.42 2.98 -13.92
C GLY A 139 -3.02 2.67 -14.41
N MET A 140 -2.89 2.58 -15.74
CA MET A 140 -1.61 2.43 -16.43
C MET A 140 -1.22 3.77 -17.05
N HIS A 141 0.02 4.19 -16.88
CA HIS A 141 0.53 5.42 -17.47
C HIS A 141 1.42 5.10 -18.69
N PRO A 142 1.19 5.74 -19.87
CA PRO A 142 1.91 5.43 -21.10
C PRO A 142 3.43 5.67 -21.01
N ASN A 143 3.86 6.59 -20.19
CA ASN A 143 5.28 6.94 -20.01
C ASN A 143 5.96 6.15 -18.87
N GLY A 144 5.35 5.06 -18.43
CA GLY A 144 5.86 4.23 -17.36
C GLY A 144 5.55 4.76 -15.95
N SER A 145 5.78 3.93 -14.97
CA SER A 145 5.66 4.33 -13.58
C SER A 145 6.87 5.17 -13.19
N LEU A 146 6.63 6.11 -12.32
CA LEU A 146 7.66 6.92 -11.65
C LEU A 146 8.59 6.09 -10.73
N TRP A 147 8.55 4.76 -10.85
CA TRP A 147 9.26 3.79 -10.04
C TRP A 147 10.75 3.77 -10.25
N VAL A 148 11.19 3.96 -11.48
CA VAL A 148 12.51 3.44 -11.86
C VAL A 148 13.61 4.49 -11.82
N SER A 149 13.33 5.78 -11.77
CA SER A 149 14.43 6.73 -11.95
C SER A 149 14.32 8.11 -11.34
N ASN A 150 13.22 8.45 -10.67
CA ASN A 150 13.20 9.80 -10.08
C ASN A 150 12.16 9.94 -8.95
N PRO A 151 12.58 10.22 -7.70
CA PRO A 151 11.68 10.56 -6.61
C PRO A 151 11.08 11.97 -6.75
N ARG A 152 11.04 12.54 -7.93
CA ARG A 152 10.28 13.76 -8.15
C ARG A 152 8.81 13.41 -7.99
N LYS A 153 8.20 13.99 -6.95
CA LYS A 153 6.75 13.97 -6.77
C LYS A 153 6.11 14.25 -8.10
N PRO A 154 5.20 13.39 -8.60
CA PRO A 154 4.38 13.78 -9.73
C PRO A 154 3.70 15.10 -9.33
N GLU A 155 3.79 16.10 -10.17
CA GLU A 155 2.96 17.27 -9.99
C GLU A 155 1.52 16.80 -10.16
N VAL A 156 0.83 16.65 -9.05
CA VAL A 156 -0.57 16.17 -8.99
C VAL A 156 -1.49 16.99 -9.89
N SER A 157 -1.10 18.26 -10.16
CA SER A 157 -1.78 19.18 -11.07
C SER A 157 -1.97 18.66 -12.50
N ASN A 158 -1.14 17.72 -12.96
CA ASN A 158 -1.19 17.22 -14.34
C ASN A 158 -2.13 16.03 -14.54
N PHE A 159 -2.62 15.41 -13.46
CA PHE A 159 -3.45 14.19 -13.50
C PHE A 159 -4.89 14.41 -13.05
N LEU A 160 -5.18 15.48 -12.38
CA LEU A 160 -6.55 15.82 -12.01
C LEU A 160 -7.19 16.60 -13.15
N PRO A 161 -8.35 16.18 -13.66
CA PRO A 161 -9.10 16.98 -14.60
C PRO A 161 -9.39 18.34 -13.94
N LYS A 162 -8.87 19.41 -14.53
CA LYS A 162 -9.17 20.76 -14.09
C LYS A 162 -10.69 20.92 -14.14
N ASN A 163 -11.30 20.91 -12.96
CA ASN A 163 -12.71 21.23 -12.74
C ASN A 163 -13.76 20.45 -13.55
N LYS A 164 -14.35 19.42 -12.93
CA LYS A 164 -15.74 19.04 -13.20
C LYS A 164 -16.38 18.30 -12.05
N PHE A 165 -16.45 18.90 -10.88
CA PHE A 165 -17.54 18.64 -9.93
C PHE A 165 -17.97 20.01 -9.37
N LYS A 166 -18.98 20.58 -10.02
CA LYS A 166 -19.89 21.52 -9.39
C LYS A 166 -21.02 20.73 -8.74
#